data_8e537b31200678372608f66f89e0530f
#
_entry.id   8e537b31200678372608f66f89e0530f
#
_cell.length_a   1.000
_cell.length_b   1.000
_cell.length_c   1.000
_cell.angle_alpha   90.00
_cell.angle_beta   90.00
_cell.angle_gamma   90.00
#
_symmetry.space_group_name_H-M   'P 1'
#
loop_
_entity.id
_entity.type
_entity.pdbx_description
1 polymer ?
#
loop_
_entity_poly.entity_id
_entity_poly.type
_entity_poly.pdbx_seq_one_letter_code
_entity_poly.pdbx_strand_id
1 'polypeptide(L)'
;MGAKNGNAVVEGRLHELQLKEKRIALMEEEAARFKIEIRERDDELKKIKEVVGYKQQEMMRREEDLDYREKLLTTERVKFDDVKKDVTGVEEAELKRRLEELKAEVQQKEEELLIKEKYLNAKAEDLRLREQGVIDDEIQQREEERTLEVQVAKAKTGNARFDDLLLGGIPFGSNVLIHGPPFVGKEIMMAQFVAEGLKKGVPAIWVITDKTARDTRTDMDSVLSGYEEYERRGLVRYVDAYSKSMGEVTDDPYTSYIDEPTDHDMIMEATEKIAKEFKEKHKYYRLAFRSLSTLIAYSDPTTAFRFLSPFCGRRKRDGAVSMYSIEKGVHGEQEIQMLGSIMDGMVDFKLDQLKNFFSVQGVCDVQSRSYIRYTVGKHGLSIGSFSLDHIR
;
A
#
# COMPACT_ATOMS: atom_id res chain seq x y z
N MET A 1 53.01 -41.13 -30.99
CA MET A 1 51.63 -40.92 -30.47
C MET A 1 51.59 -40.15 -29.15
N GLY A 2 52.70 -39.74 -28.54
CA GLY A 2 52.71 -39.11 -27.20
C GLY A 2 52.58 -37.57 -27.19
N ALA A 3 52.79 -36.86 -28.29
CA ALA A 3 52.83 -35.40 -28.29
C ALA A 3 51.43 -34.70 -28.51
N LYS A 4 50.46 -35.42 -29.08
CA LYS A 4 49.08 -34.87 -29.29
C LYS A 4 48.20 -34.90 -28.05
N ASN A 5 48.46 -35.81 -27.10
CA ASN A 5 47.66 -35.87 -25.84
C ASN A 5 48.09 -34.81 -24.81
N GLY A 6 49.34 -34.32 -24.85
CA GLY A 6 49.82 -33.30 -23.95
C GLY A 6 49.19 -31.92 -24.23
N ASN A 7 49.00 -31.56 -25.51
CA ASN A 7 48.44 -30.29 -25.91
C ASN A 7 46.94 -30.18 -25.53
N ALA A 8 46.17 -31.23 -25.73
CA ALA A 8 44.71 -31.21 -25.37
C ALA A 8 44.47 -31.06 -23.87
N VAL A 9 45.35 -31.62 -23.02
CA VAL A 9 45.26 -31.47 -21.55
C VAL A 9 45.68 -30.07 -21.12
N VAL A 10 46.64 -29.45 -21.80
CA VAL A 10 47.06 -28.07 -21.52
C VAL A 10 46.00 -27.07 -21.98
N GLU A 11 45.40 -27.25 -23.17
CA GLU A 11 44.29 -26.43 -23.66
C GLU A 11 43.05 -26.54 -22.76
N GLY A 12 42.71 -27.75 -22.26
CA GLY A 12 41.63 -27.95 -21.31
C GLY A 12 41.88 -27.22 -19.99
N ARG A 13 43.09 -27.25 -19.46
CA ARG A 13 43.47 -26.49 -18.25
C ARG A 13 43.49 -24.99 -18.47
N LEU A 14 43.91 -24.55 -19.64
CA LEU A 14 43.89 -23.09 -19.99
C LEU A 14 42.47 -22.61 -20.07
N HIS A 15 41.55 -23.34 -20.66
CA HIS A 15 40.13 -23.00 -20.72
C HIS A 15 39.47 -22.98 -19.32
N GLU A 16 39.83 -23.94 -18.46
CA GLU A 16 39.34 -23.96 -17.07
C GLU A 16 39.85 -22.75 -16.26
N LEU A 17 41.11 -22.37 -16.46
CA LEU A 17 41.68 -21.15 -15.85
C LEU A 17 40.98 -19.87 -16.35
N GLN A 18 40.73 -19.77 -17.65
CA GLN A 18 39.98 -18.63 -18.20
C GLN A 18 38.52 -18.52 -17.66
N LEU A 19 37.89 -19.67 -17.45
CA LEU A 19 36.55 -19.70 -16.79
C LEU A 19 36.61 -19.27 -15.33
N LYS A 20 37.66 -19.69 -14.60
CA LYS A 20 37.89 -19.26 -13.21
C LYS A 20 38.20 -17.79 -13.12
N GLU A 21 39.02 -17.23 -14.02
CA GLU A 21 39.31 -15.80 -14.08
C GLU A 21 38.05 -14.98 -14.36
N LYS A 22 37.22 -15.41 -15.32
CA LYS A 22 35.91 -14.72 -15.57
C LYS A 22 35.00 -14.77 -14.37
N ARG A 23 34.99 -15.90 -13.64
CA ARG A 23 34.17 -16.04 -12.43
C ARG A 23 34.68 -15.16 -11.30
N ILE A 24 36.00 -15.06 -11.13
CA ILE A 24 36.61 -14.14 -10.15
C ILE A 24 36.29 -12.68 -10.50
N ALA A 25 36.44 -12.27 -11.76
CA ALA A 25 36.12 -10.90 -12.18
C ALA A 25 34.64 -10.53 -11.95
N LEU A 26 33.73 -11.49 -12.18
CA LEU A 26 32.30 -11.30 -11.84
C LEU A 26 32.06 -11.16 -10.33
N MET A 27 32.70 -11.98 -9.53
CA MET A 27 32.60 -11.88 -8.06
C MET A 27 33.23 -10.61 -7.51
N GLU A 28 34.31 -10.12 -8.13
CA GLU A 28 34.93 -8.82 -7.77
C GLU A 28 33.99 -7.64 -8.12
N GLU A 29 33.31 -7.70 -9.27
CA GLU A 29 32.33 -6.69 -9.65
C GLU A 29 31.11 -6.68 -8.70
N GLU A 30 30.60 -7.88 -8.35
CA GLU A 30 29.52 -8.01 -7.36
C GLU A 30 29.96 -7.51 -5.98
N ALA A 31 31.16 -7.86 -5.53
CA ALA A 31 31.72 -7.39 -4.26
C ALA A 31 31.89 -5.86 -4.24
N ALA A 32 32.27 -5.27 -5.38
CA ALA A 32 32.37 -3.82 -5.51
C ALA A 32 30.97 -3.13 -5.41
N ARG A 33 29.93 -3.72 -6.03
CA ARG A 33 28.55 -3.24 -5.93
C ARG A 33 28.02 -3.33 -4.49
N PHE A 34 28.22 -4.47 -3.81
CA PHE A 34 27.85 -4.61 -2.40
C PHE A 34 28.58 -3.62 -1.49
N LYS A 35 29.84 -3.32 -1.80
CA LYS A 35 30.60 -2.34 -1.02
C LYS A 35 30.08 -0.91 -1.15
N ILE A 36 29.51 -0.57 -2.32
CA ILE A 36 28.83 0.72 -2.53
C ILE A 36 27.50 0.73 -1.77
N GLU A 37 26.70 -0.32 -1.89
CA GLU A 37 25.42 -0.45 -1.21
C GLU A 37 25.57 -0.41 0.33
N ILE A 38 26.59 -1.08 0.86
CA ILE A 38 26.90 -1.03 2.30
C ILE A 38 27.24 0.40 2.73
N ARG A 39 28.01 1.16 1.93
CA ARG A 39 28.33 2.56 2.25
C ARG A 39 27.09 3.46 2.25
N GLU A 40 26.21 3.28 1.27
CA GLU A 40 24.95 4.04 1.21
C GLU A 40 24.06 3.76 2.41
N ARG A 41 23.96 2.49 2.83
CA ARG A 41 23.23 2.10 4.05
C ARG A 41 23.90 2.61 5.34
N ASP A 42 25.22 2.63 5.39
CA ASP A 42 25.95 3.22 6.52
C ASP A 42 25.71 4.72 6.64
N ASP A 43 25.64 5.44 5.51
CA ASP A 43 25.33 6.87 5.49
C ASP A 43 23.87 7.14 5.89
N GLU A 44 22.91 6.28 5.48
CA GLU A 44 21.53 6.36 5.93
C GLU A 44 21.38 6.06 7.42
N LEU A 45 22.04 5.03 7.92
CA LEU A 45 22.09 4.69 9.34
C LEU A 45 22.68 5.83 10.18
N LYS A 46 23.67 6.54 9.65
CA LYS A 46 24.27 7.70 10.31
C LYS A 46 23.26 8.84 10.44
N LYS A 47 22.53 9.15 9.37
CA LYS A 47 21.45 10.15 9.39
C LYS A 47 20.34 9.79 10.37
N ILE A 48 19.92 8.52 10.39
CA ILE A 48 18.91 8.02 11.34
C ILE A 48 19.41 8.16 12.78
N LYS A 49 20.67 7.80 13.06
CA LYS A 49 21.28 7.98 14.39
C LYS A 49 21.31 9.43 14.83
N GLU A 50 21.61 10.37 13.93
CA GLU A 50 21.59 11.81 14.22
C GLU A 50 20.17 12.29 14.57
N VAL A 51 19.15 11.85 13.81
CA VAL A 51 17.73 12.19 14.07
C VAL A 51 17.25 11.58 15.39
N VAL A 52 17.62 10.34 15.67
CA VAL A 52 17.31 9.68 16.97
C VAL A 52 17.99 10.40 18.11
N GLY A 53 19.26 10.78 17.96
CA GLY A 53 20.01 11.55 18.96
C GLY A 53 19.35 12.91 19.25
N TYR A 54 18.90 13.61 18.21
CA TYR A 54 18.17 14.86 18.37
C TYR A 54 16.83 14.68 19.12
N LYS A 55 16.06 13.66 18.76
CA LYS A 55 14.82 13.34 19.48
C LYS A 55 15.03 12.92 20.91
N GLN A 56 16.09 12.18 21.21
CA GLN A 56 16.46 11.83 22.59
C GLN A 56 16.80 13.08 23.40
N GLN A 57 17.56 14.02 22.83
CA GLN A 57 17.86 15.29 23.50
C GLN A 57 16.59 16.14 23.73
N GLU A 58 15.67 16.15 22.76
CA GLU A 58 14.38 16.85 22.91
C GLU A 58 13.52 16.21 24.02
N MET A 59 13.50 14.88 24.11
CA MET A 59 12.80 14.17 25.18
C MET A 59 13.41 14.48 26.56
N MET A 60 14.74 14.44 26.69
CA MET A 60 15.41 14.79 27.95
C MET A 60 15.10 16.24 28.39
N ARG A 61 15.08 17.19 27.45
CA ARG A 61 14.67 18.58 27.76
C ARG A 61 13.22 18.69 28.23
N ARG A 62 12.32 17.88 27.63
CA ARG A 62 10.91 17.83 28.07
C ARG A 62 10.78 17.20 29.47
N GLU A 63 11.55 16.17 29.76
CA GLU A 63 11.59 15.56 31.08
C GLU A 63 12.12 16.56 32.13
N GLU A 64 13.19 17.29 31.82
CA GLU A 64 13.72 18.34 32.71
C GLU A 64 12.70 19.47 32.93
N ASP A 65 11.97 19.89 31.89
CA ASP A 65 10.92 20.91 32.01
C ASP A 65 9.74 20.42 32.86
N LEU A 66 9.36 19.16 32.72
CA LEU A 66 8.32 18.54 33.53
C LEU A 66 8.75 18.43 35.00
N ASP A 67 9.96 18.00 35.24
CA ASP A 67 10.54 17.88 36.63
C ASP A 67 10.65 19.26 37.29
N TYR A 68 11.01 20.28 36.51
CA TYR A 68 11.01 21.67 36.98
C TYR A 68 9.60 22.17 37.32
N ARG A 69 8.60 21.88 36.47
CA ARG A 69 7.19 22.25 36.73
C ARG A 69 6.62 21.49 37.93
N GLU A 70 6.97 20.24 38.12
CA GLU A 70 6.52 19.45 39.26
C GLU A 70 7.12 20.00 40.59
N LYS A 71 8.40 20.39 40.59
CA LYS A 71 9.03 21.07 41.71
C LYS A 71 8.43 22.44 42.02
N LEU A 72 8.06 23.19 40.98
CA LEU A 72 7.38 24.49 41.13
C LEU A 72 5.99 24.29 41.77
N LEU A 73 5.22 23.34 41.27
CA LEU A 73 3.88 22.98 41.78
C LEU A 73 3.93 22.49 43.24
N THR A 74 4.94 21.68 43.59
CA THR A 74 5.13 21.24 44.99
C THR A 74 5.49 22.41 45.90
N THR A 75 6.33 23.34 45.42
CA THR A 75 6.71 24.55 46.19
C THR A 75 5.53 25.50 46.35
N GLU A 76 4.71 25.67 45.32
CA GLU A 76 3.47 26.45 45.40
C GLU A 76 2.41 25.80 46.30
N ARG A 77 2.32 24.47 46.30
CA ARG A 77 1.43 23.71 47.17
C ARG A 77 1.79 23.88 48.64
N VAL A 78 3.09 23.82 48.96
CA VAL A 78 3.60 24.09 50.34
C VAL A 78 3.31 25.51 50.75
N LYS A 79 3.57 26.51 49.88
CA LYS A 79 3.21 27.92 50.15
C LYS A 79 1.69 28.09 50.30
N PHE A 80 0.89 27.38 49.57
CA PHE A 80 -0.58 27.42 49.66
C PHE A 80 -1.07 26.81 51.00
N ASP A 81 -0.47 25.72 51.44
CA ASP A 81 -0.81 25.09 52.74
C ASP A 81 -0.35 25.93 53.95
N ASP A 82 0.77 26.67 53.84
CA ASP A 82 1.21 27.61 54.85
C ASP A 82 0.32 28.86 54.92
N VAL A 83 -0.06 29.41 53.78
CA VAL A 83 -1.02 30.53 53.66
C VAL A 83 -2.39 30.13 54.20
N LYS A 84 -2.81 28.86 54.03
CA LYS A 84 -4.08 28.36 54.54
C LYS A 84 -4.17 28.27 56.05
N LYS A 85 -3.03 28.26 56.75
CA LYS A 85 -2.96 28.24 58.22
C LYS A 85 -3.10 29.63 58.86
N ASP A 86 -2.79 30.72 58.13
CA ASP A 86 -2.76 32.12 58.64
C ASP A 86 -3.93 32.98 58.17
N VAL A 87 -4.92 32.39 57.43
CA VAL A 87 -6.01 33.13 56.79
C VAL A 87 -7.05 33.54 57.84
N THR A 88 -7.19 34.84 58.04
CA THR A 88 -8.31 35.48 58.79
C THR A 88 -9.59 35.45 57.96
N GLY A 89 -10.76 35.45 58.61
CA GLY A 89 -12.07 35.25 57.95
C GLY A 89 -12.39 36.22 56.77
N VAL A 90 -11.64 37.33 56.59
CA VAL A 90 -11.76 38.28 55.49
C VAL A 90 -11.15 37.70 54.19
N GLU A 91 -9.98 37.02 54.32
CA GLU A 91 -9.29 36.40 53.17
C GLU A 91 -10.07 35.16 52.65
N GLU A 92 -10.74 34.44 53.56
CA GLU A 92 -11.59 33.28 53.17
C GLU A 92 -12.80 33.71 52.32
N ALA A 93 -13.39 34.87 52.64
CA ALA A 93 -14.48 35.44 51.86
C ALA A 93 -14.04 35.88 50.45
N GLU A 94 -12.81 36.46 50.35
CA GLU A 94 -12.24 36.89 49.06
C GLU A 94 -11.81 35.69 48.19
N LEU A 95 -11.29 34.63 48.78
CA LEU A 95 -10.97 33.37 48.10
C LEU A 95 -12.22 32.68 47.59
N LYS A 96 -13.34 32.66 48.38
CA LYS A 96 -14.63 32.11 47.93
C LYS A 96 -15.21 32.90 46.78
N ARG A 97 -15.10 34.24 46.82
CA ARG A 97 -15.57 35.09 45.69
C ARG A 97 -14.77 34.82 44.41
N ARG A 98 -13.43 34.68 44.50
CA ARG A 98 -12.58 34.38 43.36
C ARG A 98 -12.80 32.97 42.80
N LEU A 99 -13.13 32.03 43.65
CA LEU A 99 -13.51 30.65 43.26
C LEU A 99 -14.83 30.63 42.48
N GLU A 100 -15.82 31.42 42.91
CA GLU A 100 -17.12 31.60 42.21
C GLU A 100 -16.93 32.28 40.84
N GLU A 101 -16.09 33.33 40.78
CA GLU A 101 -15.74 34.02 39.54
C GLU A 101 -15.04 33.03 38.53
N LEU A 102 -14.10 32.21 38.99
CA LEU A 102 -13.42 31.19 38.19
C LEU A 102 -14.38 30.08 37.72
N LYS A 103 -15.30 29.66 38.59
CA LYS A 103 -16.32 28.65 38.20
C LYS A 103 -17.24 29.22 37.09
N ALA A 104 -17.63 30.47 37.22
CA ALA A 104 -18.47 31.15 36.21
C ALA A 104 -17.71 31.26 34.87
N GLU A 105 -16.42 31.61 34.92
CA GLU A 105 -15.56 31.70 33.73
C GLU A 105 -15.35 30.34 33.06
N VAL A 106 -15.15 29.26 33.82
CA VAL A 106 -15.06 27.88 33.32
C VAL A 106 -16.37 27.46 32.66
N GLN A 107 -17.49 27.73 33.32
CA GLN A 107 -18.81 27.41 32.79
C GLN A 107 -19.13 28.14 31.48
N GLN A 108 -18.74 29.41 31.40
CA GLN A 108 -18.86 30.19 30.17
C GLN A 108 -17.98 29.57 29.03
N LYS A 109 -16.76 29.21 29.34
CA LYS A 109 -15.87 28.55 28.35
C LYS A 109 -16.37 27.17 27.90
N GLU A 110 -16.97 26.39 28.81
CA GLU A 110 -17.61 25.13 28.47
C GLU A 110 -18.80 25.33 27.52
N GLU A 111 -19.62 26.35 27.77
CA GLU A 111 -20.74 26.71 26.85
C GLU A 111 -20.23 27.18 25.48
N GLU A 112 -19.18 28.01 25.44
CA GLU A 112 -18.54 28.41 24.16
C GLU A 112 -17.95 27.23 23.40
N LEU A 113 -17.29 26.28 24.08
CA LEU A 113 -16.76 25.08 23.48
C LEU A 113 -17.87 24.18 22.92
N LEU A 114 -18.95 24.01 23.65
CA LEU A 114 -20.11 23.23 23.20
C LEU A 114 -20.75 23.81 21.94
N ILE A 115 -20.88 25.13 21.88
CA ILE A 115 -21.38 25.85 20.69
C ILE A 115 -20.44 25.65 19.51
N LYS A 116 -19.12 25.75 19.75
CA LYS A 116 -18.10 25.56 18.71
C LYS A 116 -18.06 24.13 18.20
N GLU A 117 -18.21 23.14 19.09
CA GLU A 117 -18.31 21.73 18.72
C GLU A 117 -19.55 21.47 17.84
N LYS A 118 -20.71 21.99 18.23
CA LYS A 118 -21.94 21.89 17.40
C LYS A 118 -21.76 22.52 16.02
N TYR A 119 -21.12 23.70 15.97
CA TYR A 119 -20.82 24.37 14.69
C TYR A 119 -19.88 23.56 13.82
N LEU A 120 -18.81 22.99 14.39
CA LEU A 120 -17.85 22.16 13.66
C LEU A 120 -18.50 20.88 13.14
N ASN A 121 -19.34 20.23 13.95
CA ASN A 121 -20.08 19.03 13.55
C ASN A 121 -21.06 19.31 12.40
N ALA A 122 -21.80 20.44 12.48
CA ALA A 122 -22.69 20.87 11.39
C ALA A 122 -21.93 21.16 10.10
N LYS A 123 -20.74 21.80 10.21
CA LYS A 123 -19.88 22.08 9.06
C LYS A 123 -19.27 20.82 8.46
N ALA A 124 -18.89 19.85 9.29
CA ALA A 124 -18.40 18.56 8.83
C ALA A 124 -19.48 17.79 8.06
N GLU A 125 -20.74 17.84 8.54
CA GLU A 125 -21.86 17.20 7.84
C GLU A 125 -22.20 17.90 6.50
N ASP A 126 -22.16 19.24 6.44
CA ASP A 126 -22.33 19.99 5.17
C ASP A 126 -21.24 19.64 4.15
N LEU A 127 -19.98 19.55 4.59
CA LEU A 127 -18.87 19.13 3.72
C LEU A 127 -19.07 17.70 3.22
N ARG A 128 -19.49 16.79 4.10
CA ARG A 128 -19.77 15.40 3.74
C ARG A 128 -20.89 15.29 2.70
N LEU A 129 -21.97 16.05 2.86
CA LEU A 129 -23.07 16.08 1.88
C LEU A 129 -22.60 16.62 0.51
N ARG A 130 -21.71 17.61 0.51
CA ARG A 130 -21.12 18.13 -0.75
C ARG A 130 -20.22 17.09 -1.41
N GLU A 131 -19.36 16.38 -0.64
CA GLU A 131 -18.52 15.29 -1.16
C GLU A 131 -19.38 14.17 -1.76
N GLN A 132 -20.47 13.79 -1.10
CA GLN A 132 -21.41 12.80 -1.64
C GLN A 132 -21.98 13.24 -2.98
N GLY A 133 -22.42 14.49 -3.10
CA GLY A 133 -22.94 15.04 -4.36
C GLY A 133 -21.91 15.00 -5.48
N VAL A 134 -20.65 15.38 -5.21
CA VAL A 134 -19.58 15.35 -6.20
C VAL A 134 -19.31 13.92 -6.68
N ILE A 135 -19.31 12.93 -5.77
CA ILE A 135 -19.09 11.52 -6.11
C ILE A 135 -20.27 10.95 -6.90
N ASP A 136 -21.51 11.32 -6.55
CA ASP A 136 -22.69 10.91 -7.31
C ASP A 136 -22.63 11.42 -8.74
N ASP A 137 -22.30 12.70 -8.92
CA ASP A 137 -22.15 13.32 -10.25
C ASP A 137 -21.00 12.64 -11.04
N GLU A 138 -19.87 12.33 -10.39
CA GLU A 138 -18.74 11.65 -11.05
C GLU A 138 -19.14 10.24 -11.53
N ILE A 139 -19.82 9.45 -10.69
CA ILE A 139 -20.29 8.11 -11.06
C ILE A 139 -21.29 8.20 -12.21
N GLN A 140 -22.22 9.14 -12.16
CA GLN A 140 -23.23 9.33 -13.23
C GLN A 140 -22.58 9.74 -14.55
N GLN A 141 -21.66 10.70 -14.54
CA GLN A 141 -20.94 11.15 -15.73
C GLN A 141 -20.13 10.01 -16.39
N ARG A 142 -19.64 9.04 -15.59
CA ARG A 142 -18.86 7.90 -16.08
C ARG A 142 -19.69 6.65 -16.36
N GLU A 143 -21.00 6.73 -16.29
CA GLU A 143 -21.88 5.59 -16.55
C GLU A 143 -21.77 5.09 -17.99
N GLU A 144 -21.61 5.98 -18.95
CA GLU A 144 -21.39 5.63 -20.36
C GLU A 144 -20.06 4.87 -20.54
N GLU A 145 -18.98 5.32 -19.89
CA GLU A 145 -17.69 4.64 -19.92
C GLU A 145 -17.78 3.25 -19.29
N ARG A 146 -18.49 3.10 -18.17
CA ARG A 146 -18.74 1.80 -17.54
C ARG A 146 -19.53 0.86 -18.46
N THR A 147 -20.55 1.40 -19.11
CA THR A 147 -21.35 0.63 -20.05
C THR A 147 -20.50 0.14 -21.22
N LEU A 148 -19.63 0.99 -21.76
CA LEU A 148 -18.69 0.62 -22.80
C LEU A 148 -17.69 -0.46 -22.33
N GLU A 149 -17.14 -0.35 -21.13
CA GLU A 149 -16.28 -1.39 -20.54
C GLU A 149 -16.97 -2.75 -20.50
N VAL A 150 -18.24 -2.78 -20.09
CA VAL A 150 -19.04 -4.02 -20.06
C VAL A 150 -19.29 -4.57 -21.47
N GLN A 151 -19.55 -3.72 -22.45
CA GLN A 151 -19.78 -4.13 -23.84
C GLN A 151 -18.52 -4.72 -24.47
N VAL A 152 -17.36 -4.11 -24.28
CA VAL A 152 -16.07 -4.59 -24.81
C VAL A 152 -15.40 -5.63 -23.93
N ALA A 153 -15.98 -5.93 -22.75
CA ALA A 153 -15.45 -6.84 -21.74
C ALA A 153 -14.00 -6.54 -21.33
N LYS A 154 -13.64 -5.25 -21.23
CA LYS A 154 -12.32 -4.76 -20.81
C LYS A 154 -12.46 -3.69 -19.76
N ALA A 155 -11.67 -3.78 -18.68
CA ALA A 155 -11.60 -2.80 -17.59
C ALA A 155 -10.46 -1.82 -17.84
N LYS A 156 -10.74 -0.52 -17.78
CA LYS A 156 -9.72 0.54 -17.80
C LYS A 156 -8.89 0.50 -16.53
N THR A 157 -7.61 0.83 -16.65
CA THR A 157 -6.66 0.77 -15.54
C THR A 157 -6.52 2.09 -14.76
N GLY A 158 -7.10 3.17 -15.29
CA GLY A 158 -6.92 4.53 -14.75
C GLY A 158 -5.67 5.23 -15.28
N ASN A 159 -4.93 4.57 -16.18
CA ASN A 159 -3.84 5.17 -16.91
C ASN A 159 -4.08 5.05 -18.42
N ALA A 160 -4.45 6.14 -19.08
CA ALA A 160 -4.84 6.15 -20.49
C ALA A 160 -3.74 5.54 -21.39
N ARG A 161 -2.46 5.84 -21.14
CA ARG A 161 -1.38 5.26 -21.94
C ARG A 161 -1.18 3.75 -21.72
N PHE A 162 -1.43 3.27 -20.51
CA PHE A 162 -1.41 1.84 -20.23
C PHE A 162 -2.62 1.14 -20.89
N ASP A 163 -3.76 1.78 -20.85
CA ASP A 163 -4.95 1.29 -21.53
C ASP A 163 -4.76 1.25 -23.06
N ASP A 164 -4.12 2.25 -23.65
CA ASP A 164 -3.74 2.25 -25.06
C ASP A 164 -2.79 1.09 -25.37
N LEU A 165 -1.77 0.86 -24.54
CA LEU A 165 -0.86 -0.27 -24.70
C LEU A 165 -1.60 -1.62 -24.70
N LEU A 166 -2.64 -1.76 -23.87
CA LEU A 166 -3.49 -2.96 -23.77
C LEU A 166 -4.64 -2.99 -24.79
N LEU A 167 -4.63 -2.11 -25.76
CA LEU A 167 -5.70 -2.00 -26.78
C LEU A 167 -7.10 -1.86 -26.14
N GLY A 168 -7.17 -1.02 -25.11
CA GLY A 168 -8.42 -0.63 -24.46
C GLY A 168 -8.61 -1.03 -23.01
N GLY A 169 -7.65 -1.73 -22.39
CA GLY A 169 -7.70 -2.13 -20.98
C GLY A 169 -7.52 -3.63 -20.75
N ILE A 170 -7.73 -4.10 -19.53
CA ILE A 170 -7.57 -5.50 -19.13
C ILE A 170 -8.87 -6.27 -19.39
N PRO A 171 -8.84 -7.42 -20.09
CA PRO A 171 -10.03 -8.23 -20.33
C PRO A 171 -10.68 -8.72 -19.02
N PHE A 172 -12.00 -8.85 -19.00
CA PHE A 172 -12.71 -9.44 -17.87
C PHE A 172 -12.30 -10.89 -17.64
N GLY A 173 -12.26 -11.28 -16.36
CA GLY A 173 -11.79 -12.61 -15.98
C GLY A 173 -10.26 -12.75 -15.96
N SER A 174 -9.50 -11.66 -16.14
CA SER A 174 -8.03 -11.73 -16.11
C SER A 174 -7.47 -11.59 -14.71
N ASN A 175 -6.50 -12.47 -14.42
CA ASN A 175 -5.62 -12.41 -13.26
C ASN A 175 -4.24 -11.93 -13.71
N VAL A 176 -3.79 -10.77 -13.25
CA VAL A 176 -2.57 -10.12 -13.71
C VAL A 176 -1.55 -10.05 -12.58
N LEU A 177 -0.38 -10.66 -12.79
CA LEU A 177 0.73 -10.58 -11.85
C LEU A 177 1.46 -9.25 -12.02
N ILE A 178 1.66 -8.51 -10.93
CA ILE A 178 2.41 -7.26 -10.88
C ILE A 178 3.75 -7.55 -10.20
N HIS A 179 4.77 -7.85 -11.02
CA HIS A 179 6.07 -8.30 -10.60
C HIS A 179 7.10 -7.17 -10.70
N GLY A 180 7.89 -6.94 -9.67
CA GLY A 180 8.94 -5.93 -9.71
C GLY A 180 9.62 -5.70 -8.37
N PRO A 181 10.78 -5.03 -8.35
CA PRO A 181 11.48 -4.69 -7.12
C PRO A 181 10.66 -3.73 -6.24
N PRO A 182 11.05 -3.53 -4.97
CA PRO A 182 10.44 -2.52 -4.10
C PRO A 182 10.53 -1.11 -4.70
N PHE A 183 9.59 -0.24 -4.32
CA PHE A 183 9.59 1.22 -4.62
C PHE A 183 9.51 1.61 -6.11
N VAL A 184 9.16 0.70 -6.99
CA VAL A 184 8.96 1.00 -8.43
C VAL A 184 7.54 1.48 -8.78
N GLY A 185 6.63 1.57 -7.81
CA GLY A 185 5.26 2.06 -8.00
C GLY A 185 4.24 0.99 -8.39
N LYS A 186 4.51 -0.29 -8.11
CA LYS A 186 3.54 -1.39 -8.29
C LYS A 186 2.24 -1.10 -7.54
N GLU A 187 2.36 -0.67 -6.30
CA GLU A 187 1.26 -0.35 -5.39
C GLU A 187 0.42 0.82 -5.93
N ILE A 188 1.08 1.82 -6.52
CA ILE A 188 0.40 2.97 -7.13
C ILE A 188 -0.40 2.53 -8.37
N MET A 189 0.15 1.60 -9.18
CA MET A 189 -0.59 1.03 -10.31
C MET A 189 -1.86 0.31 -9.84
N MET A 190 -1.77 -0.49 -8.79
CA MET A 190 -2.91 -1.21 -8.21
C MET A 190 -3.93 -0.22 -7.62
N ALA A 191 -3.48 0.82 -6.93
CA ALA A 191 -4.34 1.85 -6.38
C ALA A 191 -5.07 2.64 -7.49
N GLN A 192 -4.37 3.03 -8.57
CA GLN A 192 -5.01 3.65 -9.74
C GLN A 192 -6.06 2.74 -10.38
N PHE A 193 -5.75 1.45 -10.52
CA PHE A 193 -6.69 0.47 -11.06
C PHE A 193 -7.96 0.36 -10.21
N VAL A 194 -7.83 0.30 -8.88
CA VAL A 194 -8.97 0.30 -7.97
C VAL A 194 -9.74 1.61 -8.06
N ALA A 195 -9.04 2.76 -7.96
CA ALA A 195 -9.64 4.09 -8.02
C ALA A 195 -10.48 4.31 -9.29
N GLU A 196 -9.96 3.88 -10.44
CA GLU A 196 -10.68 3.99 -11.72
C GLU A 196 -12.00 3.19 -11.74
N GLY A 197 -12.02 2.03 -11.10
CA GLY A 197 -13.25 1.26 -10.92
C GLY A 197 -14.25 1.97 -10.05
N LEU A 198 -13.80 2.45 -8.89
CA LEU A 198 -14.67 3.14 -7.92
C LEU A 198 -15.32 4.37 -8.52
N LYS A 199 -14.58 5.19 -9.27
CA LYS A 199 -15.11 6.37 -10.00
C LYS A 199 -16.23 6.02 -10.98
N LYS A 200 -16.30 4.80 -11.45
CA LYS A 200 -17.34 4.26 -12.33
C LYS A 200 -18.41 3.47 -11.59
N GLY A 201 -18.39 3.48 -10.26
CA GLY A 201 -19.29 2.69 -9.42
C GLY A 201 -19.04 1.19 -9.50
N VAL A 202 -17.84 0.75 -9.89
CA VAL A 202 -17.44 -0.66 -9.92
C VAL A 202 -16.77 -1.00 -8.59
N PRO A 203 -17.25 -2.03 -7.85
CA PRO A 203 -16.72 -2.35 -6.54
C PRO A 203 -15.35 -3.01 -6.60
N ALA A 204 -14.62 -2.93 -5.48
CA ALA A 204 -13.28 -3.47 -5.33
C ALA A 204 -13.12 -4.26 -4.03
N ILE A 205 -12.33 -5.34 -4.11
CA ILE A 205 -11.88 -6.14 -2.96
C ILE A 205 -10.38 -5.96 -2.82
N TRP A 206 -9.94 -5.55 -1.64
CA TRP A 206 -8.55 -5.61 -1.23
C TRP A 206 -8.31 -6.87 -0.42
N VAL A 207 -7.36 -7.70 -0.84
CA VAL A 207 -6.80 -8.79 -0.04
C VAL A 207 -5.40 -8.37 0.39
N ILE A 208 -5.16 -8.26 1.70
CA ILE A 208 -3.98 -7.60 2.26
C ILE A 208 -3.27 -8.57 3.20
N THR A 209 -1.96 -8.79 2.97
CA THR A 209 -1.12 -9.68 3.77
C THR A 209 0.15 -9.02 4.30
N ASP A 210 0.44 -7.76 3.92
CA ASP A 210 1.70 -7.06 4.21
C ASP A 210 1.53 -5.71 4.91
N LYS A 211 0.29 -5.25 5.10
CA LYS A 211 -0.05 -4.00 5.79
C LYS A 211 -1.49 -4.03 6.30
N THR A 212 -1.86 -3.03 7.06
CA THR A 212 -3.22 -2.91 7.60
C THR A 212 -4.21 -2.35 6.57
N ALA A 213 -5.51 -2.60 6.77
CA ALA A 213 -6.57 -1.94 6.01
C ALA A 213 -6.50 -0.41 6.16
N ARG A 214 -6.11 0.09 7.34
CA ARG A 214 -5.91 1.51 7.62
C ARG A 214 -4.81 2.13 6.75
N ASP A 215 -3.65 1.45 6.63
CA ASP A 215 -2.56 1.92 5.75
C ASP A 215 -3.00 1.94 4.30
N THR A 216 -3.75 0.91 3.88
CA THR A 216 -4.30 0.83 2.52
C THR A 216 -5.25 1.99 2.23
N ARG A 217 -6.09 2.43 3.19
CA ARG A 217 -6.93 3.63 3.07
C ARG A 217 -6.08 4.88 2.88
N THR A 218 -5.03 5.04 3.68
CA THR A 218 -4.10 6.18 3.56
C THR A 218 -3.44 6.24 2.18
N ASP A 219 -3.02 5.10 1.65
CA ASP A 219 -2.47 5.02 0.30
C ASP A 219 -3.52 5.39 -0.76
N MET A 220 -4.74 4.89 -0.61
CA MET A 220 -5.85 5.16 -1.53
C MET A 220 -6.27 6.63 -1.53
N ASP A 221 -6.30 7.30 -0.38
CA ASP A 221 -6.61 8.73 -0.28
C ASP A 221 -5.60 9.60 -1.05
N SER A 222 -4.35 9.14 -1.16
CA SER A 222 -3.34 9.83 -1.97
C SER A 222 -3.63 9.79 -3.48
N VAL A 223 -4.37 8.77 -3.94
CA VAL A 223 -4.71 8.53 -5.35
C VAL A 223 -6.14 8.95 -5.67
N LEU A 224 -7.05 8.80 -4.72
CA LEU A 224 -8.49 9.07 -4.88
C LEU A 224 -9.01 9.84 -3.66
N SER A 225 -9.17 11.15 -3.81
CA SER A 225 -9.76 11.99 -2.74
C SER A 225 -11.17 11.54 -2.40
N GLY A 226 -11.50 11.53 -1.11
CA GLY A 226 -12.82 11.09 -0.63
C GLY A 226 -13.03 9.58 -0.71
N TYR A 227 -11.96 8.78 -0.66
CA TYR A 227 -12.00 7.32 -0.75
C TYR A 227 -12.94 6.67 0.27
N GLU A 228 -13.04 7.21 1.48
CA GLU A 228 -13.95 6.71 2.51
C GLU A 228 -15.42 6.74 2.09
N GLU A 229 -15.82 7.67 1.22
CA GLU A 229 -17.20 7.73 0.75
C GLU A 229 -17.55 6.52 -0.13
N TYR A 230 -16.61 6.01 -0.92
CA TYR A 230 -16.80 4.76 -1.68
C TYR A 230 -16.95 3.54 -0.76
N GLU A 231 -16.26 3.52 0.39
CA GLU A 231 -16.46 2.49 1.42
C GLU A 231 -17.87 2.59 2.03
N ARG A 232 -18.32 3.79 2.41
CA ARG A 232 -19.68 4.03 2.95
C ARG A 232 -20.77 3.60 1.97
N ARG A 233 -20.54 3.73 0.68
CA ARG A 233 -21.42 3.24 -0.39
C ARG A 233 -21.37 1.74 -0.58
N GLY A 234 -20.52 1.05 0.14
CA GLY A 234 -20.35 -0.39 0.05
C GLY A 234 -19.59 -0.86 -1.19
N LEU A 235 -18.87 0.04 -1.87
CA LEU A 235 -18.10 -0.29 -3.07
C LEU A 235 -16.71 -0.84 -2.75
N VAL A 236 -16.27 -0.79 -1.48
CA VAL A 236 -14.97 -1.32 -1.08
C VAL A 236 -15.14 -2.29 0.08
N ARG A 237 -14.37 -3.36 0.04
CA ARG A 237 -14.25 -4.35 1.12
C ARG A 237 -12.80 -4.81 1.23
N TYR A 238 -12.40 -5.15 2.45
CA TYR A 238 -11.07 -5.65 2.76
C TYR A 238 -11.15 -7.08 3.33
N VAL A 239 -10.20 -7.89 2.92
CA VAL A 239 -9.81 -9.14 3.56
C VAL A 239 -8.41 -8.91 4.10
N ASP A 240 -8.30 -8.66 5.39
CA ASP A 240 -7.07 -8.24 6.05
C ASP A 240 -6.52 -9.40 6.88
N ALA A 241 -5.47 -10.04 6.34
CA ALA A 241 -4.75 -11.13 6.98
C ALA A 241 -3.45 -10.66 7.66
N TYR A 242 -3.35 -9.36 7.98
CA TYR A 242 -2.14 -8.77 8.58
C TYR A 242 -2.42 -8.11 9.93
N SER A 243 -3.49 -7.32 10.05
CA SER A 243 -3.73 -6.48 11.23
C SER A 243 -3.84 -7.26 12.53
N LYS A 244 -4.42 -8.46 12.54
CA LYS A 244 -4.52 -9.30 13.75
C LYS A 244 -3.16 -9.72 14.29
N SER A 245 -2.21 -10.04 13.42
CA SER A 245 -0.85 -10.40 13.81
C SER A 245 -0.10 -9.24 14.48
N MET A 246 -0.51 -8.00 14.17
CA MET A 246 0.03 -6.77 14.77
C MET A 246 -0.76 -6.29 16.01
N GLY A 247 -1.85 -6.97 16.37
CA GLY A 247 -2.74 -6.55 17.45
C GLY A 247 -3.59 -5.31 17.12
N GLU A 248 -3.71 -4.94 15.85
CA GLU A 248 -4.44 -3.77 15.37
C GLU A 248 -5.80 -4.16 14.78
N VAL A 249 -6.71 -4.68 15.60
CA VAL A 249 -8.09 -4.95 15.19
C VAL A 249 -9.00 -3.85 15.66
N THR A 250 -9.79 -3.30 14.75
CA THR A 250 -10.80 -2.28 15.03
C THR A 250 -12.20 -2.80 14.66
N ASP A 251 -13.23 -2.21 15.25
CA ASP A 251 -14.61 -2.46 14.82
C ASP A 251 -14.89 -1.76 13.48
N ASP A 252 -14.52 -2.44 12.40
CA ASP A 252 -14.59 -1.93 11.03
C ASP A 252 -15.54 -2.80 10.20
N PRO A 253 -16.72 -2.28 9.82
CA PRO A 253 -17.74 -3.03 9.08
C PRO A 253 -17.33 -3.35 7.63
N TYR A 254 -16.26 -2.74 7.12
CA TYR A 254 -15.79 -2.94 5.76
C TYR A 254 -14.67 -3.98 5.67
N THR A 255 -14.13 -4.44 6.81
CA THR A 255 -12.95 -5.31 6.89
C THR A 255 -13.29 -6.67 7.50
N SER A 256 -12.96 -7.72 6.77
CA SER A 256 -12.92 -9.09 7.29
C SER A 256 -11.51 -9.39 7.76
N TYR A 257 -11.30 -9.44 9.08
CA TYR A 257 -10.01 -9.73 9.69
C TYR A 257 -9.75 -11.22 9.74
N ILE A 258 -8.64 -11.66 9.17
CA ILE A 258 -8.13 -13.02 9.18
C ILE A 258 -6.97 -13.10 10.18
N ASP A 259 -6.78 -14.23 10.85
CA ASP A 259 -5.80 -14.36 11.93
C ASP A 259 -4.36 -14.19 11.45
N GLU A 260 -4.03 -14.82 10.34
CA GLU A 260 -2.70 -14.74 9.73
C GLU A 260 -2.73 -15.03 8.22
N PRO A 261 -1.68 -14.65 7.47
CA PRO A 261 -1.60 -14.88 6.01
C PRO A 261 -1.67 -16.34 5.58
N THR A 262 -1.37 -17.26 6.48
CA THR A 262 -1.41 -18.72 6.23
C THR A 262 -2.80 -19.30 6.30
N ASP A 263 -3.78 -18.58 6.82
CA ASP A 263 -5.18 -19.03 6.89
C ASP A 263 -5.87 -18.87 5.52
N HIS A 264 -5.41 -19.68 4.57
CA HIS A 264 -5.84 -19.64 3.19
C HIS A 264 -7.34 -19.91 3.02
N ASP A 265 -7.90 -20.77 3.86
CA ASP A 265 -9.32 -21.13 3.81
C ASP A 265 -10.20 -19.94 4.23
N MET A 266 -9.82 -19.22 5.27
CA MET A 266 -10.53 -18.03 5.71
C MET A 266 -10.39 -16.86 4.73
N ILE A 267 -9.20 -16.68 4.13
CA ILE A 267 -9.01 -15.70 3.05
C ILE A 267 -9.93 -16.03 1.86
N MET A 268 -10.00 -17.30 1.47
CA MET A 268 -10.88 -17.77 0.40
C MET A 268 -12.35 -17.51 0.75
N GLU A 269 -12.81 -17.94 1.92
CA GLU A 269 -14.21 -17.82 2.36
C GLU A 269 -14.63 -16.34 2.44
N ALA A 270 -13.85 -15.50 3.09
CA ALA A 270 -14.13 -14.07 3.20
C ALA A 270 -14.22 -13.41 1.82
N THR A 271 -13.28 -13.73 0.92
CA THR A 271 -13.29 -13.20 -0.45
C THR A 271 -14.50 -13.68 -1.25
N GLU A 272 -14.89 -14.95 -1.14
CA GLU A 272 -16.06 -15.52 -1.81
C GLU A 272 -17.36 -14.85 -1.35
N LYS A 273 -17.50 -14.64 -0.03
CA LYS A 273 -18.66 -13.96 0.55
C LYS A 273 -18.82 -12.56 -0.06
N ILE A 274 -17.76 -11.77 -0.07
CA ILE A 274 -17.76 -10.41 -0.63
C ILE A 274 -18.02 -10.45 -2.13
N ALA A 275 -17.36 -11.34 -2.86
CA ALA A 275 -17.53 -11.49 -4.29
C ALA A 275 -18.99 -11.81 -4.67
N LYS A 276 -19.65 -12.66 -3.89
CA LYS A 276 -21.07 -12.98 -4.08
C LYS A 276 -21.96 -11.75 -3.88
N GLU A 277 -21.74 -10.98 -2.82
CA GLU A 277 -22.47 -9.73 -2.57
C GLU A 277 -22.32 -8.72 -3.73
N PHE A 278 -21.11 -8.60 -4.27
CA PHE A 278 -20.84 -7.68 -5.38
C PHE A 278 -21.50 -8.15 -6.68
N LYS A 279 -21.46 -9.44 -6.98
CA LYS A 279 -22.06 -10.01 -8.20
C LYS A 279 -23.59 -9.90 -8.25
N GLU A 280 -24.26 -9.83 -7.10
CA GLU A 280 -25.70 -9.62 -7.04
C GLU A 280 -26.11 -8.22 -7.56
N LYS A 281 -25.21 -7.23 -7.43
CA LYS A 281 -25.50 -5.81 -7.71
C LYS A 281 -24.72 -5.25 -8.92
N HIS A 282 -23.59 -5.88 -9.26
CA HIS A 282 -22.65 -5.36 -10.27
C HIS A 282 -22.28 -6.43 -11.29
N LYS A 283 -22.04 -6.01 -12.53
CA LYS A 283 -21.66 -6.89 -13.65
C LYS A 283 -20.30 -7.55 -13.46
N TYR A 284 -19.37 -6.84 -12.84
CA TYR A 284 -18.04 -7.31 -12.49
C TYR A 284 -17.53 -6.53 -11.28
N TYR A 285 -16.44 -6.98 -10.70
CA TYR A 285 -15.72 -6.30 -9.63
C TYR A 285 -14.21 -6.36 -9.88
N ARG A 286 -13.47 -5.55 -9.18
CA ARG A 286 -12.01 -5.51 -9.20
C ARG A 286 -11.46 -6.17 -7.94
N LEU A 287 -10.28 -6.77 -8.05
CA LEU A 287 -9.58 -7.33 -6.91
C LEU A 287 -8.11 -6.91 -6.94
N ALA A 288 -7.61 -6.46 -5.82
CA ALA A 288 -6.20 -6.16 -5.61
C ALA A 288 -5.68 -7.03 -4.47
N PHE A 289 -4.79 -7.98 -4.78
CA PHE A 289 -4.14 -8.85 -3.81
C PHE A 289 -2.74 -8.33 -3.50
N ARG A 290 -2.54 -7.94 -2.25
CA ARG A 290 -1.29 -7.41 -1.74
C ARG A 290 -0.90 -8.16 -0.46
N SER A 291 0.19 -8.84 -0.36
CA SER A 291 1.28 -9.16 -1.26
C SER A 291 1.43 -10.69 -1.35
N LEU A 292 1.63 -11.24 -2.56
CA LEU A 292 1.92 -12.67 -2.69
C LEU A 292 3.25 -13.06 -2.05
N SER A 293 4.23 -12.14 -2.03
CA SER A 293 5.52 -12.41 -1.39
C SER A 293 5.38 -12.68 0.09
N THR A 294 4.53 -11.94 0.79
CA THR A 294 4.24 -12.19 2.21
C THR A 294 3.53 -13.52 2.41
N LEU A 295 2.50 -13.80 1.59
CA LEU A 295 1.79 -15.07 1.63
C LEU A 295 2.76 -16.27 1.47
N ILE A 296 3.69 -16.20 0.52
CA ILE A 296 4.69 -17.25 0.27
C ILE A 296 5.70 -17.34 1.41
N ALA A 297 6.13 -16.20 1.97
CA ALA A 297 7.10 -16.16 3.07
C ALA A 297 6.56 -16.78 4.36
N TYR A 298 5.26 -16.69 4.61
CA TYR A 298 4.60 -17.30 5.78
C TYR A 298 4.20 -18.77 5.55
N SER A 299 4.14 -19.25 4.32
CA SER A 299 3.85 -20.63 3.98
C SER A 299 5.03 -21.26 3.22
N ASP A 300 4.82 -21.72 2.03
CA ASP A 300 5.82 -22.15 1.06
C ASP A 300 5.25 -21.98 -0.35
N PRO A 301 6.07 -21.93 -1.40
CA PRO A 301 5.60 -21.69 -2.77
C PRO A 301 4.57 -22.71 -3.27
N THR A 302 4.70 -23.97 -2.89
CA THR A 302 3.76 -25.03 -3.31
C THR A 302 2.41 -24.88 -2.65
N THR A 303 2.37 -24.57 -1.36
CA THR A 303 1.15 -24.31 -0.60
C THR A 303 0.46 -23.05 -1.10
N ALA A 304 1.22 -21.97 -1.33
CA ALA A 304 0.69 -20.75 -1.94
C ALA A 304 0.08 -21.00 -3.33
N PHE A 305 0.76 -21.81 -4.16
CA PHE A 305 0.23 -22.19 -5.48
C PHE A 305 -1.07 -23.00 -5.38
N ARG A 306 -1.15 -23.96 -4.46
CA ARG A 306 -2.38 -24.76 -4.22
C ARG A 306 -3.56 -23.89 -3.82
N PHE A 307 -3.33 -22.84 -3.02
CA PHE A 307 -4.33 -21.85 -2.66
C PHE A 307 -4.68 -20.95 -3.84
N LEU A 308 -3.68 -20.36 -4.52
CA LEU A 308 -3.89 -19.36 -5.57
C LEU A 308 -4.53 -19.95 -6.83
N SER A 309 -4.25 -21.22 -7.16
CA SER A 309 -4.83 -21.84 -8.35
C SER A 309 -6.37 -21.86 -8.34
N PRO A 310 -7.06 -22.39 -7.32
CA PRO A 310 -8.52 -22.27 -7.23
C PRO A 310 -8.99 -20.83 -6.98
N PHE A 311 -8.22 -20.00 -6.26
CA PHE A 311 -8.56 -18.62 -6.02
C PHE A 311 -8.66 -17.82 -7.33
N CYS A 312 -7.63 -17.88 -8.19
CA CYS A 312 -7.61 -17.26 -9.51
C CYS A 312 -8.69 -17.82 -10.44
N GLY A 313 -8.89 -19.15 -10.41
CA GLY A 313 -9.92 -19.81 -11.21
C GLY A 313 -11.33 -19.32 -10.89
N ARG A 314 -11.62 -19.07 -9.59
CA ARG A 314 -12.91 -18.49 -9.16
C ARG A 314 -13.08 -17.04 -9.62
N ARG A 315 -12.04 -16.22 -9.51
CA ARG A 315 -12.06 -14.82 -10.01
C ARG A 315 -12.29 -14.76 -11.50
N LYS A 316 -11.64 -15.64 -12.25
CA LYS A 316 -11.83 -15.78 -13.69
C LYS A 316 -13.28 -16.15 -14.04
N ARG A 317 -13.83 -17.15 -13.38
CA ARG A 317 -15.25 -17.56 -13.54
C ARG A 317 -16.23 -16.43 -13.22
N ASP A 318 -15.89 -15.59 -12.23
CA ASP A 318 -16.72 -14.46 -11.83
C ASP A 318 -16.65 -13.29 -12.82
N GLY A 319 -15.73 -13.33 -13.80
CA GLY A 319 -15.48 -12.22 -14.70
C GLY A 319 -14.75 -11.04 -14.02
N ALA A 320 -14.20 -11.25 -12.81
CA ALA A 320 -13.46 -10.23 -12.09
C ALA A 320 -12.14 -9.89 -12.80
N VAL A 321 -11.67 -8.65 -12.63
CA VAL A 321 -10.31 -8.28 -13.04
C VAL A 321 -9.46 -8.15 -11.79
N SER A 322 -8.40 -8.94 -11.72
CA SER A 322 -7.60 -9.08 -10.50
C SER A 322 -6.13 -8.75 -10.75
N MET A 323 -5.52 -7.99 -9.83
CA MET A 323 -4.09 -7.71 -9.81
C MET A 323 -3.46 -8.30 -8.55
N TYR A 324 -2.30 -8.94 -8.70
CA TYR A 324 -1.57 -9.61 -7.63
C TYR A 324 -0.15 -9.09 -7.57
N SER A 325 0.26 -8.46 -6.47
CA SER A 325 1.64 -7.95 -6.34
C SER A 325 2.59 -9.03 -5.80
N ILE A 326 3.80 -9.07 -6.38
CA ILE A 326 4.89 -9.91 -5.94
C ILE A 326 6.22 -9.16 -6.07
N GLU A 327 7.11 -9.36 -5.09
CA GLU A 327 8.42 -8.73 -5.06
C GLU A 327 9.44 -9.48 -5.91
N LYS A 328 10.15 -8.75 -6.77
CA LYS A 328 11.27 -9.27 -7.57
C LYS A 328 12.51 -9.45 -6.69
N GLY A 329 13.19 -10.59 -6.86
CA GLY A 329 14.44 -10.89 -6.14
C GLY A 329 14.24 -11.53 -4.77
N VAL A 330 12.99 -11.68 -4.30
CA VAL A 330 12.68 -12.41 -3.06
C VAL A 330 12.45 -13.91 -3.35
N HIS A 331 11.92 -14.22 -4.53
CA HIS A 331 11.54 -15.57 -4.94
C HIS A 331 12.38 -16.03 -6.13
N GLY A 332 12.61 -17.35 -6.23
CA GLY A 332 13.32 -17.96 -7.35
C GLY A 332 12.54 -17.84 -8.67
N GLU A 333 13.25 -17.83 -9.80
CA GLU A 333 12.59 -17.75 -11.12
C GLU A 333 11.59 -18.89 -11.36
N GLN A 334 11.87 -20.09 -10.87
CA GLN A 334 10.95 -21.24 -10.98
C GLN A 334 9.64 -21.00 -10.23
N GLU A 335 9.69 -20.35 -9.07
CA GLU A 335 8.52 -20.00 -8.27
C GLU A 335 7.68 -18.95 -8.98
N ILE A 336 8.31 -17.92 -9.54
CA ILE A 336 7.64 -16.89 -10.35
C ILE A 336 7.00 -17.50 -11.59
N GLN A 337 7.67 -18.44 -12.29
CA GLN A 337 7.12 -19.14 -13.43
C GLN A 337 5.93 -20.02 -13.03
N MET A 338 6.03 -20.73 -11.91
CA MET A 338 4.93 -21.53 -11.38
C MET A 338 3.69 -20.66 -11.08
N LEU A 339 3.85 -19.54 -10.39
CA LEU A 339 2.76 -18.62 -10.13
C LEU A 339 2.24 -17.95 -11.43
N GLY A 340 3.13 -17.58 -12.32
CA GLY A 340 2.79 -17.03 -13.64
C GLY A 340 1.92 -17.98 -14.47
N SER A 341 2.04 -19.30 -14.28
CA SER A 341 1.26 -20.30 -15.04
C SER A 341 -0.24 -20.29 -14.71
N ILE A 342 -0.64 -19.77 -13.56
CA ILE A 342 -2.05 -19.61 -13.16
C ILE A 342 -2.60 -18.20 -13.40
N MET A 343 -1.75 -17.29 -13.87
CA MET A 343 -2.12 -15.92 -14.24
C MET A 343 -2.38 -15.83 -15.76
N ASP A 344 -3.17 -14.86 -16.16
CA ASP A 344 -3.43 -14.58 -17.59
C ASP A 344 -2.31 -13.72 -18.19
N GLY A 345 -1.50 -13.09 -17.36
CA GLY A 345 -0.31 -12.34 -17.76
C GLY A 345 0.39 -11.63 -16.62
N MET A 346 1.44 -10.91 -16.98
CA MET A 346 2.31 -10.24 -16.02
C MET A 346 2.69 -8.84 -16.50
N VAL A 347 2.72 -7.89 -15.59
CA VAL A 347 3.42 -6.62 -15.76
C VAL A 347 4.73 -6.72 -14.99
N ASP A 348 5.84 -6.79 -15.71
CA ASP A 348 7.18 -6.91 -15.14
C ASP A 348 7.84 -5.54 -15.04
N PHE A 349 8.07 -5.07 -13.83
CA PHE A 349 8.77 -3.83 -13.52
C PHE A 349 10.27 -4.06 -13.36
N LYS A 350 11.04 -3.15 -13.92
CA LYS A 350 12.49 -3.19 -13.88
C LYS A 350 13.06 -1.80 -13.53
N LEU A 351 14.03 -1.78 -12.62
CA LEU A 351 14.87 -0.62 -12.36
C LEU A 351 16.20 -0.83 -13.10
N ASP A 352 16.58 0.11 -13.96
CA ASP A 352 17.84 0.07 -14.70
C ASP A 352 18.46 1.46 -14.71
N GLN A 353 19.68 1.61 -14.17
CA GLN A 353 20.40 2.88 -14.06
C GLN A 353 19.51 4.03 -13.52
N LEU A 354 18.81 3.80 -12.41
CA LEU A 354 17.88 4.75 -11.76
C LEU A 354 16.68 5.16 -12.63
N LYS A 355 16.38 4.42 -13.69
CA LYS A 355 15.22 4.63 -14.55
C LYS A 355 14.27 3.45 -14.41
N ASN A 356 13.00 3.76 -14.28
CA ASN A 356 11.96 2.75 -14.17
C ASN A 356 11.46 2.35 -15.56
N PHE A 357 11.30 1.04 -15.75
CA PHE A 357 10.75 0.43 -16.95
C PHE A 357 9.73 -0.64 -16.55
N PHE A 358 8.76 -0.88 -17.40
CA PHE A 358 7.91 -2.06 -17.31
C PHE A 358 7.66 -2.66 -18.68
N SER A 359 7.31 -3.94 -18.71
CA SER A 359 6.83 -4.64 -19.90
C SER A 359 5.58 -5.43 -19.56
N VAL A 360 4.78 -5.76 -20.57
CA VAL A 360 3.58 -6.58 -20.43
C VAL A 360 3.76 -7.90 -21.16
N GLN A 361 3.50 -8.98 -20.44
CA GLN A 361 3.58 -10.34 -20.96
C GLN A 361 2.23 -11.03 -20.75
N GLY A 362 1.67 -11.62 -21.79
CA GLY A 362 0.33 -12.22 -21.74
C GLY A 362 -0.77 -11.15 -21.61
N VAL A 363 -1.76 -11.38 -20.77
CA VAL A 363 -2.98 -10.59 -20.49
C VAL A 363 -3.89 -10.52 -21.73
N CYS A 364 -3.42 -9.94 -22.82
CA CYS A 364 -4.11 -9.77 -24.10
C CYS A 364 -3.10 -9.39 -25.19
N ASP A 365 -3.59 -9.10 -26.38
CA ASP A 365 -2.80 -8.42 -27.40
C ASP A 365 -2.42 -7.04 -26.93
N VAL A 366 -1.15 -6.67 -27.11
CA VAL A 366 -0.58 -5.41 -26.70
C VAL A 366 0.14 -4.72 -27.85
N GLN A 367 0.16 -3.40 -27.84
CA GLN A 367 0.82 -2.63 -28.90
C GLN A 367 2.35 -2.82 -28.91
N SER A 368 2.95 -3.08 -27.76
CA SER A 368 4.39 -3.38 -27.62
C SER A 368 4.64 -4.29 -26.43
N ARG A 369 5.58 -5.23 -26.59
CA ARG A 369 6.08 -6.09 -25.51
C ARG A 369 7.45 -5.65 -25.00
N SER A 370 7.99 -4.59 -25.57
CA SER A 370 9.26 -3.98 -25.15
C SER A 370 9.14 -3.31 -23.79
N TYR A 371 10.26 -3.12 -23.12
CA TYR A 371 10.30 -2.35 -21.88
C TYR A 371 10.04 -0.86 -22.14
N ILE A 372 9.01 -0.33 -21.52
CA ILE A 372 8.56 1.06 -21.66
C ILE A 372 8.99 1.83 -20.42
N ARG A 373 9.62 2.98 -20.64
CA ARG A 373 10.04 3.88 -19.56
C ARG A 373 8.82 4.57 -18.95
N TYR A 374 8.83 4.69 -17.62
CA TYR A 374 7.83 5.43 -16.87
C TYR A 374 8.46 6.19 -15.69
N THR A 375 7.70 7.10 -15.10
CA THR A 375 8.04 7.79 -13.86
C THR A 375 6.91 7.60 -12.85
N VAL A 376 7.29 7.54 -11.58
CA VAL A 376 6.34 7.44 -10.46
C VAL A 376 6.00 8.84 -9.99
N GLY A 377 4.75 9.21 -10.05
CA GLY A 377 4.20 10.46 -9.51
C GLY A 377 3.37 10.22 -8.26
N LYS A 378 3.01 11.31 -7.59
CA LYS A 378 2.23 11.26 -6.33
C LYS A 378 0.85 10.63 -6.50
N HIS A 379 0.23 10.81 -7.67
CA HIS A 379 -1.14 10.37 -7.97
C HIS A 379 -1.20 9.26 -9.02
N GLY A 380 -0.06 8.75 -9.48
CA GLY A 380 -0.05 7.71 -10.49
C GLY A 380 1.26 7.57 -11.26
N LEU A 381 1.26 6.63 -12.21
CA LEU A 381 2.37 6.40 -13.11
C LEU A 381 2.24 7.28 -14.36
N SER A 382 3.32 7.96 -14.73
CA SER A 382 3.42 8.66 -16.00
C SER A 382 4.23 7.81 -16.99
N ILE A 383 3.55 7.24 -17.99
CA ILE A 383 4.12 6.32 -18.97
C ILE A 383 4.64 7.10 -20.16
N GLY A 384 5.88 6.82 -20.57
CA GLY A 384 6.52 7.39 -21.74
C GLY A 384 5.89 6.95 -23.06
N SER A 385 6.41 7.47 -24.18
CA SER A 385 6.04 6.99 -25.52
C SER A 385 6.60 5.59 -25.76
N PHE A 386 5.83 4.76 -26.42
CA PHE A 386 6.23 3.45 -26.95
C PHE A 386 6.03 3.45 -28.47
N SER A 387 6.94 2.80 -29.19
CA SER A 387 6.77 2.55 -30.61
C SER A 387 5.85 1.35 -30.80
N LEU A 388 5.00 1.41 -31.82
CA LEU A 388 4.22 0.24 -32.26
C LEU A 388 5.21 -0.82 -32.74
N ASP A 389 5.21 -1.99 -32.09
CA ASP A 389 5.87 -3.15 -32.67
C ASP A 389 5.01 -3.54 -33.87
N HIS A 390 5.53 -3.37 -35.08
CA HIS A 390 4.82 -3.79 -36.28
C HIS A 390 4.54 -5.29 -36.17
N ILE A 391 3.28 -5.62 -35.94
CA ILE A 391 2.78 -6.99 -36.05
C ILE A 391 2.98 -7.40 -37.52
N ARG A 392 4.02 -8.23 -37.75
CA ARG A 392 4.20 -8.91 -39.04
C ARG A 392 3.43 -10.22 -39.02
#